data_1e166a3f9d0f4609c028b18b5b57d496
#
_entry.id   1e166a3f9d0f4609c028b18b5b57d496
#
_cell.length_a   1.000
_cell.length_b   1.000
_cell.length_c   1.000
_cell.angle_alpha   90.00
_cell.angle_beta   90.00
_cell.angle_gamma   90.00
#
_symmetry.space_group_name_H-M   'P 1'
#
loop_
_entity.id
_entity.type
_entity.pdbx_description
1 polymer ?
#
loop_
_entity_poly.entity_id
_entity_poly.type
_entity_poly.pdbx_seq_one_letter_code
_entity_poly.pdbx_strand_id
1 'polypeptide(L)'
;MKIVIAYDGSENAKRALFFTLKLIKKEDEISLVTVVKEAPRSPEQKIIQEREEAMEKQKEVIKDLEGYKVSSEILESPDVADALIEYCSKINCDLIVTGSRGLTGLKKAILGSVSSSLVSKSKVPVLVVK
;
A
#
# COMPACT_ATOMS: atom_id res chain seq x y z
N MET A 1 -10.20 -1.50 -14.49
CA MET A 1 -9.55 -2.30 -13.41
C MET A 1 -9.38 -1.42 -12.20
N LYS A 2 -9.62 -1.97 -11.02
CA LYS A 2 -9.38 -1.29 -9.74
C LYS A 2 -8.16 -1.89 -9.08
N ILE A 3 -7.19 -1.06 -8.76
CA ILE A 3 -5.88 -1.49 -8.24
C ILE A 3 -5.65 -0.87 -6.86
N VAL A 4 -5.34 -1.71 -5.88
CA VAL A 4 -4.91 -1.26 -4.56
C VAL A 4 -3.40 -1.29 -4.52
N ILE A 5 -2.79 -0.15 -4.22
CA ILE A 5 -1.33 -0.06 -4.08
C ILE A 5 -0.99 0.21 -2.61
N ALA A 6 -0.27 -0.72 -2.01
CA ALA A 6 0.24 -0.57 -0.65
C ALA A 6 1.37 0.44 -0.64
N TYR A 7 1.22 1.52 0.10
CA TYR A 7 2.17 2.62 0.08
C TYR A 7 2.55 3.06 1.49
N ASP A 8 3.82 2.95 1.83
CA ASP A 8 4.35 3.40 3.13
C ASP A 8 5.36 4.54 3.01
N GLY A 9 5.54 5.08 1.80
CA GLY A 9 6.49 6.14 1.53
C GLY A 9 7.93 5.67 1.32
N SER A 10 8.21 4.38 1.44
CA SER A 10 9.55 3.84 1.18
C SER A 10 9.91 3.94 -0.30
N GLU A 11 11.20 3.88 -0.60
CA GLU A 11 11.67 3.86 -1.99
C GLU A 11 11.11 2.65 -2.75
N ASN A 12 11.00 1.51 -2.06
CA ASN A 12 10.46 0.30 -2.65
C ASN A 12 8.96 0.45 -2.99
N ALA A 13 8.19 1.12 -2.13
CA ALA A 13 6.78 1.40 -2.39
C ALA A 13 6.60 2.39 -3.56
N LYS A 14 7.46 3.41 -3.64
CA LYS A 14 7.46 4.34 -4.78
C LYS A 14 7.76 3.62 -6.09
N ARG A 15 8.74 2.72 -6.06
CA ARG A 15 9.08 1.92 -7.24
C ARG A 15 7.90 1.06 -7.68
N ALA A 16 7.20 0.44 -6.72
CA ALA A 16 6.02 -0.36 -7.01
C ALA A 16 4.91 0.49 -7.67
N LEU A 17 4.67 1.67 -7.11
CA LEU A 17 3.68 2.60 -7.66
C LEU A 17 4.01 3.00 -9.10
N PHE A 18 5.22 3.50 -9.33
CA PHE A 18 5.60 3.99 -10.67
C PHE A 18 5.72 2.85 -11.70
N PHE A 19 6.13 1.66 -11.27
CA PHE A 19 6.10 0.50 -12.15
C PHE A 19 4.68 0.16 -12.58
N THR A 20 3.73 0.23 -11.65
CA THR A 20 2.31 -0.03 -11.94
C THR A 20 1.77 0.88 -13.03
N LEU A 21 2.20 2.15 -13.05
CA LEU A 21 1.76 3.11 -14.07
C LEU A 21 2.13 2.69 -15.49
N LYS A 22 3.15 1.84 -15.64
CA LYS A 22 3.56 1.31 -16.94
C LYS A 22 2.64 0.18 -17.43
N LEU A 23 1.90 -0.43 -16.53
CA LEU A 23 1.06 -1.60 -16.82
C LEU A 23 -0.40 -1.25 -17.01
N ILE A 24 -0.85 -0.13 -16.51
CA ILE A 24 -2.26 0.24 -16.47
C ILE A 24 -2.59 1.34 -17.47
N LYS A 25 -3.88 1.54 -17.68
CA LYS A 25 -4.42 2.62 -18.50
C LYS A 25 -4.87 3.77 -17.62
N LYS A 26 -5.03 4.94 -18.19
CA LYS A 26 -5.47 6.13 -17.45
C LYS A 26 -6.90 6.00 -16.92
N GLU A 27 -7.72 5.15 -17.52
CA GLU A 27 -9.08 4.87 -17.09
C GLU A 27 -9.13 3.96 -15.86
N ASP A 28 -8.06 3.23 -15.58
CA ASP A 28 -7.98 2.35 -14.41
C ASP A 28 -7.96 3.19 -13.13
N GLU A 29 -8.56 2.64 -12.08
CA GLU A 29 -8.67 3.32 -10.80
C GLU A 29 -7.61 2.84 -9.82
N ILE A 30 -6.86 3.78 -9.28
CA ILE A 30 -5.81 3.49 -8.29
C ILE A 30 -6.31 3.90 -6.90
N SER A 31 -6.25 2.99 -5.96
CA SER A 31 -6.41 3.30 -4.53
C SER A 31 -5.04 3.21 -3.88
N LEU A 32 -4.51 4.35 -3.48
CA LEU A 32 -3.24 4.42 -2.76
C LEU A 32 -3.54 4.26 -1.28
N VAL A 33 -3.11 3.15 -0.70
CA VAL A 33 -3.49 2.77 0.67
C VAL A 33 -2.27 2.68 1.57
N THR A 34 -2.31 3.42 2.66
CA THR A 34 -1.31 3.32 3.73
C THR A 34 -1.98 2.73 4.96
N VAL A 35 -1.37 1.71 5.54
CA VAL A 35 -1.87 1.10 6.77
C VAL A 35 -0.95 1.49 7.92
N VAL A 36 -1.52 2.19 8.89
CA VAL A 36 -0.84 2.49 10.15
C VAL A 36 -1.01 1.28 11.05
N LYS A 37 0.10 0.66 11.41
CA LYS A 37 0.09 -0.54 12.22
C LYS A 37 -0.18 -0.22 13.68
N GLU A 38 -1.27 -0.75 14.21
CA GLU A 38 -1.62 -0.64 15.62
C GLU A 38 -0.93 -1.73 16.42
N ALA A 39 -0.24 -1.34 17.49
CA ALA A 39 0.22 -2.28 18.50
C ALA A 39 -0.80 -2.27 19.67
N PRO A 40 -0.96 -3.38 20.43
CA PRO A 40 -1.97 -3.48 21.49
C PRO A 40 -1.93 -2.38 22.56
N ARG A 41 -0.84 -1.66 22.66
CA ARG A 41 -0.66 -0.58 23.65
C ARG A 41 -0.11 0.70 23.04
N SER A 42 -0.36 0.91 21.75
CA SER A 42 0.09 2.14 21.08
C SER A 42 -0.64 3.34 21.67
N PRO A 43 0.08 4.38 22.11
CA PRO A 43 -0.54 5.62 22.54
C PRO A 43 -1.33 6.24 21.39
N GLU A 44 -2.48 6.79 21.69
CA GLU A 44 -3.34 7.45 20.69
C GLU A 44 -2.58 8.54 19.93
N GLN A 45 -1.76 9.33 20.63
CA GLN A 45 -0.97 10.38 20.03
C GLN A 45 0.02 9.86 18.97
N LYS A 46 0.57 8.66 19.20
CA LYS A 46 1.47 8.05 18.24
C LYS A 46 0.74 7.66 16.96
N ILE A 47 -0.46 7.13 17.08
CA ILE A 47 -1.30 6.76 15.94
C ILE A 47 -1.68 7.99 15.13
N ILE A 48 -2.08 9.08 15.81
CA ILE A 48 -2.41 10.34 15.16
C ILE A 48 -1.21 10.89 14.39
N GLN A 49 -0.02 10.86 14.99
CA GLN A 49 1.20 11.33 14.35
C GLN A 49 1.53 10.49 13.11
N GLU A 50 1.44 9.17 13.21
CA GLU A 50 1.72 8.27 12.09
C GLU A 50 0.72 8.48 10.94
N ARG A 51 -0.55 8.74 11.26
CA ARG A 51 -1.56 9.08 10.24
C ARG A 51 -1.20 10.38 9.52
N GLU A 52 -0.79 11.40 10.24
CA GLU A 52 -0.39 12.68 9.65
C GLU A 52 0.82 12.53 8.73
N GLU A 53 1.81 11.75 9.16
CA GLU A 53 3.00 11.45 8.35
C GLU A 53 2.60 10.68 7.09
N ALA A 54 1.70 9.71 7.21
CA ALA A 54 1.20 8.95 6.07
C ALA A 54 0.47 9.84 5.08
N MET A 55 -0.37 10.76 5.57
CA MET A 55 -1.07 11.72 4.72
C MET A 55 -0.10 12.60 3.94
N GLU A 56 0.95 13.08 4.57
CA GLU A 56 1.95 13.92 3.92
C GLU A 56 2.69 13.14 2.81
N LYS A 57 3.07 11.91 3.09
CA LYS A 57 3.74 11.05 2.10
C LYS A 57 2.84 10.76 0.91
N GLN A 58 1.55 10.53 1.15
CA GLN A 58 0.58 10.32 0.07
C GLN A 58 0.39 11.58 -0.77
N LYS A 59 0.23 12.74 -0.13
CA LYS A 59 0.08 14.01 -0.85
C LYS A 59 1.29 14.31 -1.73
N GLU A 60 2.47 14.04 -1.23
CA GLU A 60 3.71 14.28 -1.95
C GLU A 60 3.76 13.46 -3.26
N VAL A 61 3.42 12.18 -3.20
CA VAL A 61 3.50 11.31 -4.37
C VAL A 61 2.32 11.50 -5.32
N ILE A 62 1.15 11.86 -4.83
CA ILE A 62 -0.05 12.06 -5.66
C ILE A 62 0.17 13.19 -6.66
N LYS A 63 1.00 14.17 -6.35
CA LYS A 63 1.35 15.25 -7.29
C LYS A 63 1.91 14.73 -8.61
N ASP A 64 2.59 13.59 -8.56
CA ASP A 64 3.22 12.97 -9.73
C ASP A 64 2.26 12.04 -10.49
N LEU A 65 1.00 11.95 -10.05
CA LEU A 65 0.01 11.05 -10.63
C LEU A 65 -1.09 11.79 -11.42
N GLU A 66 -0.79 13.00 -11.86
CA GLU A 66 -1.74 13.79 -12.64
C GLU A 66 -2.19 13.06 -13.89
N GLY A 67 -3.49 13.09 -14.15
CA GLY A 67 -4.08 12.39 -15.30
C GLY A 67 -4.56 10.97 -14.99
N TYR A 68 -4.19 10.41 -13.84
CA TYR A 68 -4.69 9.14 -13.38
C TYR A 68 -5.84 9.31 -12.39
N LYS A 69 -6.71 8.32 -12.32
CA LYS A 69 -7.80 8.30 -11.32
C LYS A 69 -7.25 7.73 -10.03
N VAL A 70 -6.92 8.59 -9.08
CA VAL A 70 -6.29 8.18 -7.81
C VAL A 70 -7.16 8.61 -6.64
N SER A 71 -7.42 7.67 -5.74
CA SER A 71 -7.95 7.94 -4.42
C SER A 71 -6.91 7.51 -3.39
N SER A 72 -6.97 8.09 -2.20
CA SER A 72 -6.05 7.75 -1.12
C SER A 72 -6.81 7.38 0.14
N GLU A 73 -6.32 6.39 0.85
CA GLU A 73 -6.89 5.92 2.11
C GLU A 73 -5.80 5.66 3.13
N ILE A 74 -6.11 5.93 4.39
CA ILE A 74 -5.26 5.58 5.51
C ILE A 74 -6.07 4.68 6.43
N LEU A 75 -5.59 3.46 6.62
CA LEU A 75 -6.23 2.46 7.46
C LEU A 75 -5.41 2.27 8.73
N GLU A 76 -6.07 1.83 9.78
CA GLU A 76 -5.43 1.45 11.03
C GLU A 76 -5.74 -0.01 11.29
N SER A 77 -4.70 -0.82 11.55
CA SER A 77 -4.88 -2.25 11.77
C SER A 77 -3.67 -2.85 12.47
N PRO A 78 -3.87 -3.88 13.30
CA PRO A 78 -2.74 -4.62 13.86
C PRO A 78 -2.01 -5.46 12.81
N ASP A 79 -2.64 -5.76 11.67
CA ASP A 79 -2.04 -6.53 10.58
C ASP A 79 -2.24 -5.81 9.25
N VAL A 80 -1.12 -5.43 8.62
CA VAL A 80 -1.12 -4.64 7.39
C VAL A 80 -1.70 -5.42 6.21
N ALA A 81 -1.28 -6.67 6.04
CA ALA A 81 -1.76 -7.48 4.92
C ALA A 81 -3.26 -7.74 5.00
N ASP A 82 -3.76 -8.08 6.19
CA ASP A 82 -5.19 -8.33 6.40
C ASP A 82 -6.02 -7.07 6.10
N ALA A 83 -5.53 -5.90 6.51
CA ALA A 83 -6.20 -4.64 6.22
C ALA A 83 -6.31 -4.38 4.72
N LEU A 84 -5.24 -4.64 3.98
CA LEU A 84 -5.22 -4.45 2.52
C LEU A 84 -6.16 -5.41 1.82
N ILE A 85 -6.18 -6.67 2.24
CA ILE A 85 -7.06 -7.70 1.68
C ILE A 85 -8.53 -7.35 1.93
N GLU A 86 -8.84 -6.94 3.14
CA GLU A 86 -10.19 -6.55 3.53
C GLU A 86 -10.65 -5.31 2.73
N TYR A 87 -9.78 -4.32 2.61
CA TYR A 87 -10.08 -3.12 1.83
C TYR A 87 -10.31 -3.46 0.34
N CYS A 88 -9.46 -4.30 -0.23
CA CYS A 88 -9.63 -4.77 -1.61
C CYS A 88 -10.99 -5.46 -1.80
N SER A 89 -11.37 -6.31 -0.87
CA SER A 89 -12.67 -6.99 -0.89
C SER A 89 -13.83 -6.00 -0.85
N LYS A 90 -13.71 -4.98 -0.01
CA LYS A 90 -14.74 -3.95 0.16
C LYS A 90 -15.00 -3.14 -1.13
N ILE A 91 -13.96 -2.83 -1.87
CA ILE A 91 -14.08 -2.04 -3.11
C ILE A 91 -14.11 -2.91 -4.38
N ASN A 92 -14.03 -4.22 -4.24
CA ASN A 92 -13.93 -5.18 -5.35
C ASN A 92 -12.71 -4.89 -6.24
N CYS A 93 -11.54 -4.75 -5.62
CA CYS A 93 -10.33 -4.50 -6.39
C CYS A 93 -9.92 -5.73 -7.21
N ASP A 94 -9.22 -5.51 -8.30
CA ASP A 94 -8.78 -6.54 -9.24
C ASP A 94 -7.33 -6.98 -9.02
N LEU A 95 -6.54 -6.14 -8.35
CA LEU A 95 -5.11 -6.34 -8.21
C LEU A 95 -4.62 -5.61 -6.97
N ILE A 96 -3.77 -6.27 -6.19
CA ILE A 96 -3.04 -5.63 -5.09
C ILE A 96 -1.58 -5.53 -5.49
N VAL A 97 -1.00 -4.34 -5.39
CA VAL A 97 0.41 -4.09 -5.69
C VAL A 97 1.14 -3.74 -4.40
N THR A 98 2.30 -4.33 -4.21
CA THR A 98 3.17 -4.04 -3.07
C THR A 98 4.63 -4.07 -3.48
N GLY A 99 5.46 -3.34 -2.76
CA GLY A 99 6.90 -3.51 -2.86
C GLY A 99 7.29 -4.81 -2.15
N SER A 100 8.46 -5.32 -2.46
CA SER A 100 8.98 -6.54 -1.82
C SER A 100 9.47 -6.29 -0.40
N ARG A 101 9.72 -5.02 -0.04
CA ARG A 101 10.21 -4.59 1.28
C ARG A 101 9.53 -3.30 1.71
N GLY A 102 9.46 -3.08 3.03
CA GLY A 102 8.97 -1.82 3.58
C GLY A 102 10.11 -0.93 4.09
N LEU A 103 9.77 -0.01 4.97
CA LEU A 103 10.72 0.95 5.55
C LEU A 103 11.86 0.29 6.32
N THR A 104 11.65 -0.88 6.91
CA THR A 104 12.66 -1.59 7.69
C THR A 104 13.68 -2.37 6.85
N GLY A 105 13.34 -2.66 5.60
CA GLY A 105 14.24 -3.22 4.59
C GLY A 105 15.17 -4.37 5.01
N LEU A 106 14.62 -5.55 5.25
CA LEU A 106 15.44 -6.73 5.56
C LEU A 106 16.19 -7.17 4.31
N LYS A 107 17.49 -6.91 4.27
CA LYS A 107 18.33 -7.17 3.08
C LYS A 107 18.42 -8.64 2.66
N LYS A 108 18.15 -9.57 3.58
CA LYS A 108 18.29 -11.02 3.34
C LYS A 108 16.97 -11.71 2.98
N ALA A 109 15.84 -11.06 3.14
CA ALA A 109 14.55 -11.67 2.82
C ALA A 109 14.22 -11.44 1.34
N ILE A 110 13.78 -12.48 0.66
CA ILE A 110 13.30 -12.38 -0.72
C ILE A 110 12.02 -11.54 -0.75
N LEU A 111 11.13 -11.76 0.22
CA LEU A 111 9.92 -10.98 0.41
C LEU A 111 9.83 -10.52 1.87
N GLY A 112 9.32 -9.31 2.08
CA GLY A 112 9.00 -8.81 3.40
C GLY A 112 7.76 -9.50 3.98
N SER A 113 7.46 -9.25 5.26
CA SER A 113 6.32 -9.87 5.95
C SER A 113 4.98 -9.54 5.29
N VAL A 114 4.78 -8.29 4.90
CA VAL A 114 3.53 -7.85 4.26
C VAL A 114 3.37 -8.51 2.89
N SER A 115 4.39 -8.46 2.04
CA SER A 115 4.32 -9.03 0.70
C SER A 115 4.12 -10.55 0.75
N SER A 116 4.81 -11.25 1.65
CA SER A 116 4.62 -12.69 1.85
C SER A 116 3.19 -13.04 2.26
N SER A 117 2.63 -12.29 3.21
CA SER A 117 1.25 -12.50 3.67
C SER A 117 0.24 -12.22 2.58
N LEU A 118 0.44 -11.16 1.79
CA LEU A 118 -0.44 -10.85 0.67
C LEU A 118 -0.46 -11.97 -0.37
N VAL A 119 0.71 -12.46 -0.74
CA VAL A 119 0.84 -13.56 -1.71
C VAL A 119 0.13 -14.82 -1.20
N SER A 120 0.25 -15.11 0.09
CA SER A 120 -0.35 -16.32 0.68
C SER A 120 -1.86 -16.21 0.85
N LYS A 121 -2.38 -15.05 1.22
CA LYS A 121 -3.76 -14.90 1.68
C LYS A 121 -4.70 -14.21 0.69
N SER A 122 -4.18 -13.46 -0.27
CA SER A 122 -5.03 -12.70 -1.19
C SER A 122 -5.85 -13.61 -2.09
N LYS A 123 -7.10 -13.21 -2.34
CA LYS A 123 -7.99 -13.88 -3.30
C LYS A 123 -7.90 -13.27 -4.68
N VAL A 124 -7.22 -12.15 -4.83
CA VAL A 124 -6.97 -11.51 -6.11
C VAL A 124 -5.47 -11.58 -6.44
N PRO A 125 -5.08 -11.41 -7.70
CA PRO A 125 -3.66 -11.33 -8.07
C PRO A 125 -2.90 -10.31 -7.25
N VAL A 126 -1.65 -10.63 -6.94
CA VAL A 126 -0.75 -9.73 -6.21
C VAL A 126 0.50 -9.52 -7.05
N LEU A 127 0.82 -8.26 -7.32
CA LEU A 127 2.06 -7.88 -7.98
C LEU A 127 3.05 -7.42 -6.92
N VAL A 128 4.16 -8.11 -6.83
CA VAL A 128 5.25 -7.75 -5.92
C VAL A 128 6.39 -7.15 -6.76
N VAL A 129 6.73 -5.91 -6.47
CA VAL A 129 7.79 -5.18 -7.19
C VAL A 129 9.05 -5.12 -6.33
N LYS A 130 10.12 -5.64 -6.84
CA LYS A 130 11.43 -5.65 -6.17
C LYS A 130 12.17 -4.33 -6.30
#